data_1f81838dda48b9557bbad22d1f3ca864
#
_entry.id   1f81838dda48b9557bbad22d1f3ca864
#
_cell.length_a   1.000
_cell.length_b   1.000
_cell.length_c   1.000
_cell.angle_alpha   90.00
_cell.angle_beta   90.00
_cell.angle_gamma   90.00
#
_symmetry.space_group_name_H-M   'P 1'
#
loop_
_entity.id
_entity.type
_entity.pdbx_description
1 polymer ?
#
loop_
_entity_poly.entity_id
_entity_poly.type
_entity_poly.pdbx_seq_one_letter_code
_entity_poly.pdbx_strand_id
1 'polypeptide(L)'
;MSAWTGDELTRIDAAEEVAVRSIGPDGTLGKATTTWVVRVGDDLFVRSVRGEGGGWYRGTRARREGRISGGGVTKDVSFEDAGRDLDDRIDRAYRHKYRRHADDIVDTVLTPEARSTTMRLVPTSAMS
;
A
#
# COMPACT_ATOMS: atom_id res chain seq x y z
N MET A 1 20.07 -0.63 -4.31
CA MET A 1 18.96 -0.94 -3.52
C MET A 1 17.97 0.20 -3.46
N SER A 2 16.80 -0.04 -3.91
CA SER A 2 15.78 0.97 -3.88
C SER A 2 15.12 1.02 -2.53
N ALA A 3 15.08 2.16 -1.94
CA ALA A 3 14.42 2.35 -0.67
C ALA A 3 13.79 3.73 -0.66
N TRP A 4 12.80 3.90 0.18
CA TRP A 4 12.20 5.21 0.40
C TRP A 4 13.19 6.11 1.13
N THR A 5 13.21 7.39 0.77
CA THR A 5 13.95 8.35 1.58
C THR A 5 13.16 8.66 2.84
N GLY A 6 13.84 9.15 3.87
CA GLY A 6 13.14 9.53 5.10
C GLY A 6 12.06 10.59 4.85
N ASP A 7 12.32 11.52 3.95
CA ASP A 7 11.34 12.55 3.60
C ASP A 7 10.11 11.95 2.92
N GLU A 8 10.31 11.01 1.99
CA GLU A 8 9.19 10.33 1.34
C GLU A 8 8.36 9.55 2.33
N LEU A 9 9.00 8.82 3.23
CA LEU A 9 8.29 8.05 4.25
C LEU A 9 7.46 8.97 5.14
N THR A 10 8.02 10.09 5.56
CA THR A 10 7.32 11.03 6.43
C THR A 10 6.11 11.63 5.72
N ARG A 11 6.27 12.02 4.46
CA ARG A 11 5.19 12.63 3.69
C ARG A 11 4.04 11.66 3.44
N ILE A 12 4.37 10.43 3.06
CA ILE A 12 3.35 9.42 2.78
C ILE A 12 2.66 8.99 4.08
N ASP A 13 3.43 8.84 5.15
CA ASP A 13 2.85 8.45 6.44
C ASP A 13 1.90 9.53 6.97
N ALA A 14 2.17 10.79 6.67
CA ALA A 14 1.30 11.90 7.08
C ALA A 14 0.06 12.02 6.19
N ALA A 15 0.06 11.42 5.00
CA ALA A 15 -1.08 11.49 4.10
C ALA A 15 -2.18 10.56 4.59
N GLU A 16 -3.43 11.01 4.50
CA GLU A 16 -4.55 10.18 4.90
C GLU A 16 -4.66 8.94 4.03
N GLU A 17 -4.36 9.06 2.74
CA GLU A 17 -4.51 7.95 1.80
C GLU A 17 -3.58 8.16 0.62
N VAL A 18 -3.39 7.10 -0.16
CA VAL A 18 -2.62 7.16 -1.41
C VAL A 18 -3.47 6.64 -2.54
N ALA A 19 -3.16 7.11 -3.75
CA ALA A 19 -3.75 6.56 -4.97
C ALA A 19 -2.81 5.48 -5.49
N VAL A 20 -3.38 4.32 -5.80
CA VAL A 20 -2.64 3.17 -6.31
C VAL A 20 -3.10 2.89 -7.73
N ARG A 21 -2.15 2.74 -8.65
CA ARG A 21 -2.43 2.39 -10.04
C ARG A 21 -1.56 1.21 -10.41
N SER A 22 -2.20 0.12 -10.84
CA SER A 22 -1.45 -1.05 -11.32
C SER A 22 -1.12 -0.86 -12.80
N ILE A 23 -0.13 -1.60 -13.28
CA ILE A 23 0.22 -1.61 -14.70
C ILE A 23 -0.49 -2.78 -15.35
N GLY A 24 -1.23 -2.52 -16.41
CA GLY A 24 -1.95 -3.53 -17.14
C GLY A 24 -1.05 -4.35 -18.07
N PRO A 25 -1.62 -5.38 -18.70
CA PRO A 25 -0.84 -6.26 -19.58
C PRO A 25 -0.18 -5.54 -20.75
N ASP A 26 -0.75 -4.43 -21.18
CA ASP A 26 -0.20 -3.63 -22.28
C ASP A 26 0.82 -2.60 -21.82
N GLY A 27 1.15 -2.57 -20.53
CA GLY A 27 2.12 -1.63 -19.98
C GLY A 27 1.56 -0.28 -19.59
N THR A 28 0.26 -0.06 -19.75
CA THR A 28 -0.33 1.23 -19.38
C THR A 28 -0.78 1.22 -17.91
N LEU A 29 -0.80 2.40 -17.30
CA LEU A 29 -1.29 2.54 -15.94
C LEU A 29 -2.81 2.41 -15.93
N GLY A 30 -3.30 1.63 -14.97
CA GLY A 30 -4.72 1.47 -14.76
C GLY A 30 -5.35 2.63 -14.02
N LYS A 31 -6.62 2.48 -13.73
CA LYS A 31 -7.39 3.47 -13.00
C LYS A 31 -6.86 3.60 -11.57
N ALA A 32 -6.82 4.81 -11.06
CA ALA A 32 -6.38 5.05 -9.69
C ALA A 32 -7.42 4.56 -8.70
N THR A 33 -6.95 3.88 -7.66
CA THR A 33 -7.79 3.47 -6.53
C THR A 33 -7.20 4.06 -5.27
N THR A 34 -8.01 4.73 -4.49
CA THR A 34 -7.58 5.32 -3.23
C THR A 34 -7.59 4.27 -2.14
N THR A 35 -6.54 4.20 -1.35
CA THR A 35 -6.45 3.25 -0.25
C THR A 35 -5.64 3.83 0.91
N TRP A 36 -5.80 3.24 2.07
CA TRP A 36 -5.01 3.60 3.24
C TRP A 36 -3.62 2.99 3.13
N VAL A 37 -2.64 3.67 3.72
CA VAL A 37 -1.24 3.24 3.72
C VAL A 37 -0.69 3.42 5.12
N VAL A 38 0.18 2.50 5.55
CA VAL A 38 0.85 2.63 6.84
C VAL A 38 2.34 2.43 6.68
N ARG A 39 3.08 3.05 7.58
CA ARG A 39 4.53 2.90 7.67
C ARG A 39 4.87 1.99 8.86
N VAL A 40 5.72 1.00 8.61
CA VAL A 40 6.31 0.18 9.67
C VAL A 40 7.81 0.19 9.43
N GLY A 41 8.56 0.82 10.33
CA GLY A 41 9.99 1.00 10.11
C GLY A 41 10.24 1.86 8.89
N ASP A 42 11.00 1.36 7.95
CA ASP A 42 11.32 2.06 6.71
C ASP A 42 10.53 1.53 5.52
N ASP A 43 9.47 0.81 5.77
CA ASP A 43 8.62 0.22 4.73
C ASP A 43 7.21 0.77 4.79
N LEU A 44 6.55 0.74 3.63
CA LEU A 44 5.16 1.15 3.49
C LEU A 44 4.33 -0.05 3.07
N PHE A 45 3.13 -0.17 3.64
CA PHE A 45 2.26 -1.32 3.40
C PHE A 45 0.85 -0.87 3.07
N VAL A 46 0.18 -1.63 2.22
CA VAL A 46 -1.23 -1.43 1.88
C VAL A 46 -1.96 -2.76 1.97
N ARG A 47 -3.27 -2.70 2.18
CA ARG A 47 -4.14 -3.86 2.22
C ARG A 47 -5.40 -3.58 1.43
N SER A 48 -5.97 -4.63 0.82
CA SER A 48 -7.25 -4.52 0.12
C SER A 48 -8.37 -4.85 1.09
N VAL A 49 -9.26 -3.90 1.35
CA VAL A 49 -10.40 -4.14 2.26
C VAL A 49 -11.36 -5.18 1.68
N ARG A 50 -11.35 -5.37 0.37
CA ARG A 50 -12.18 -6.39 -0.28
C ARG A 50 -11.47 -7.72 -0.40
N GLY A 51 -10.29 -7.85 0.21
CA GLY A 51 -9.51 -9.05 0.12
C GLY A 51 -9.03 -9.29 -1.30
N GLU A 52 -8.86 -10.55 -1.65
CA GLU A 52 -8.34 -10.91 -2.97
C GLU A 52 -9.30 -10.59 -4.11
N GLY A 53 -10.55 -10.31 -3.80
CA GLY A 53 -11.53 -9.91 -4.81
C GLY A 53 -11.46 -8.44 -5.19
N GLY A 54 -10.65 -7.63 -4.50
CA GLY A 54 -10.54 -6.22 -4.82
C GLY A 54 -9.93 -6.01 -6.19
N GLY A 55 -10.51 -5.08 -6.96
CA GLY A 55 -10.06 -4.87 -8.34
C GLY A 55 -8.61 -4.44 -8.45
N TRP A 56 -8.19 -3.46 -7.63
CA TRP A 56 -6.81 -2.99 -7.71
C TRP A 56 -5.82 -4.07 -7.26
N TYR A 57 -6.21 -4.87 -6.28
CA TYR A 57 -5.34 -5.96 -5.81
C TYR A 57 -5.11 -6.98 -6.91
N ARG A 58 -6.20 -7.38 -7.61
CA ARG A 58 -6.07 -8.33 -8.71
C ARG A 58 -5.20 -7.77 -9.82
N GLY A 59 -5.32 -6.47 -10.09
CA GLY A 59 -4.47 -5.82 -11.09
C GLY A 59 -3.00 -5.89 -10.73
N THR A 60 -2.66 -5.74 -9.44
CA THR A 60 -1.25 -5.80 -9.03
C THR A 60 -0.67 -7.21 -9.17
N ARG A 61 -1.52 -8.24 -9.12
CA ARG A 61 -1.03 -9.62 -9.22
C ARG A 61 -0.52 -9.96 -10.62
N ALA A 62 -1.04 -9.26 -11.64
CA ALA A 62 -0.67 -9.55 -13.01
C ALA A 62 0.78 -9.18 -13.31
N ARG A 63 1.25 -8.01 -12.89
CA ARG A 63 2.61 -7.55 -13.15
C ARG A 63 3.40 -7.19 -11.91
N ARG A 64 2.73 -7.01 -10.80
CA ARG A 64 3.33 -6.60 -9.53
C ARG A 64 4.07 -5.28 -9.61
N GLU A 65 3.64 -4.42 -10.53
CA GLU A 65 4.23 -3.10 -10.73
C GLU A 65 3.13 -2.07 -10.88
N GLY A 66 3.43 -0.85 -10.47
CA GLY A 66 2.48 0.24 -10.62
C GLY A 66 3.07 1.54 -10.12
N ARG A 67 2.17 2.44 -9.76
CA ARG A 67 2.56 3.75 -9.28
C ARG A 67 1.70 4.13 -8.09
N ILE A 68 2.30 4.76 -7.09
CA ILE A 68 1.54 5.32 -5.99
C ILE A 68 1.74 6.82 -5.94
N SER A 69 0.74 7.51 -5.39
CA SER A 69 0.80 8.96 -5.25
C SER A 69 0.11 9.35 -3.95
N GLY A 70 0.78 10.10 -3.11
CA GLY A 70 0.23 10.61 -1.87
C GLY A 70 1.25 11.49 -1.15
N GLY A 71 0.76 12.42 -0.35
CA GLY A 71 1.63 13.30 0.42
C GLY A 71 2.57 14.15 -0.42
N GLY A 72 2.23 14.38 -1.68
CA GLY A 72 3.11 15.10 -2.60
C GLY A 72 4.18 14.24 -3.23
N VAL A 73 4.16 12.94 -2.99
CA VAL A 73 5.14 11.99 -3.55
C VAL A 73 4.43 11.13 -4.60
N THR A 74 5.03 11.04 -5.78
CA THR A 74 4.57 10.14 -6.84
C THR A 74 5.75 9.26 -7.21
N LYS A 75 5.57 7.94 -7.17
CA LYS A 75 6.69 7.02 -7.33
C LYS A 75 6.22 5.74 -8.00
N ASP A 76 7.04 5.23 -8.89
CA ASP A 76 6.83 3.90 -9.43
C ASP A 76 7.28 2.88 -8.40
N VAL A 77 6.50 1.83 -8.23
CA VAL A 77 6.74 0.82 -7.20
C VAL A 77 6.51 -0.57 -7.74
N SER A 78 7.12 -1.54 -7.08
CA SER A 78 6.70 -2.92 -7.20
C SER A 78 5.91 -3.29 -5.96
N PHE A 79 4.98 -4.24 -6.12
CA PHE A 79 4.12 -4.70 -5.04
C PHE A 79 4.60 -6.09 -4.62
N GLU A 80 5.16 -6.18 -3.43
CA GLU A 80 5.67 -7.45 -2.91
C GLU A 80 4.75 -7.97 -1.83
N ASP A 81 4.46 -9.26 -1.87
CA ASP A 81 3.67 -9.86 -0.80
C ASP A 81 4.46 -9.75 0.49
N ALA A 82 3.84 -9.25 1.53
CA ALA A 82 4.46 -9.19 2.84
C ALA A 82 4.24 -10.53 3.55
N GLY A 83 5.23 -10.95 4.32
CA GLY A 83 5.07 -12.14 5.15
C GLY A 83 4.08 -11.90 6.27
N ARG A 84 3.55 -12.98 6.82
CA ARG A 84 2.56 -12.88 7.90
C ARG A 84 3.19 -12.47 9.22
N ASP A 85 4.51 -12.53 9.33
CA ASP A 85 5.24 -12.15 10.55
C ASP A 85 4.99 -10.70 10.94
N LEU A 86 4.64 -9.84 10.00
CA LEU A 86 4.44 -8.41 10.26
C LEU A 86 2.98 -8.04 10.51
N ASP A 87 2.05 -9.00 10.43
CA ASP A 87 0.64 -8.70 10.55
C ASP A 87 0.31 -7.90 11.80
N ASP A 88 0.83 -8.29 12.96
CA ASP A 88 0.52 -7.60 14.22
C ASP A 88 1.06 -6.18 14.22
N ARG A 89 2.27 -5.98 13.68
CA ARG A 89 2.87 -4.66 13.63
C ARG A 89 2.12 -3.75 12.65
N ILE A 90 1.70 -4.31 11.52
CA ILE A 90 0.93 -3.58 10.52
C ILE A 90 -0.45 -3.24 11.10
N ASP A 91 -1.09 -4.17 11.80
CA ASP A 91 -2.37 -3.92 12.46
C ASP A 91 -2.26 -2.75 13.44
N ARG A 92 -1.23 -2.74 14.26
CA ARG A 92 -1.03 -1.65 15.21
C ARG A 92 -0.81 -0.33 14.51
N ALA A 93 -0.08 -0.35 13.40
CA ALA A 93 0.15 0.86 12.62
C ALA A 93 -1.16 1.43 12.07
N TYR A 94 -2.04 0.55 11.57
CA TYR A 94 -3.36 0.98 11.09
C TYR A 94 -4.18 1.57 12.24
N ARG A 95 -4.23 0.91 13.38
CA ARG A 95 -5.00 1.40 14.53
C ARG A 95 -4.49 2.75 15.01
N HIS A 96 -3.19 2.93 15.02
CA HIS A 96 -2.60 4.18 15.48
C HIS A 96 -2.83 5.31 14.48
N LYS A 97 -2.54 5.08 13.22
CA LYS A 97 -2.63 6.12 12.21
C LYS A 97 -4.07 6.58 11.98
N TYR A 98 -5.00 5.64 11.99
CA TYR A 98 -6.40 5.93 11.66
C TYR A 98 -7.31 5.94 12.88
N ARG A 99 -6.75 6.22 14.05
CA ARG A 99 -7.49 6.18 15.31
C ARG A 99 -8.64 7.18 15.39
N ARG A 100 -8.67 8.17 14.50
CA ARG A 100 -9.76 9.15 14.45
C ARG A 100 -11.01 8.59 13.81
N HIS A 101 -10.88 7.50 13.08
CA HIS A 101 -12.02 6.86 12.42
C HIS A 101 -12.70 5.91 13.39
N ALA A 102 -13.97 5.59 13.12
CA ALA A 102 -14.70 4.65 13.95
C ALA A 102 -14.03 3.27 13.89
N ASP A 103 -14.12 2.52 14.99
CA ASP A 103 -13.45 1.23 15.10
C ASP A 103 -13.88 0.26 14.01
N ASP A 104 -15.16 0.24 13.64
CA ASP A 104 -15.65 -0.67 12.61
C ASP A 104 -15.06 -0.35 11.24
N ILE A 105 -14.73 0.92 10.99
CA ILE A 105 -14.08 1.31 9.74
C ILE A 105 -12.63 0.85 9.74
N VAL A 106 -11.91 1.05 10.85
CA VAL A 106 -10.53 0.59 10.96
C VAL A 106 -10.47 -0.93 10.88
N ASP A 107 -11.45 -1.62 11.46
CA ASP A 107 -11.47 -3.07 11.44
C ASP A 107 -11.53 -3.66 10.03
N THR A 108 -11.98 -2.89 9.03
CA THR A 108 -12.05 -3.39 7.65
C THR A 108 -10.67 -3.74 7.08
N VAL A 109 -9.60 -3.15 7.60
CA VAL A 109 -8.23 -3.48 7.16
C VAL A 109 -7.57 -4.50 8.07
N LEU A 110 -8.28 -4.98 9.10
CA LEU A 110 -7.74 -5.93 10.06
C LEU A 110 -8.36 -7.31 9.94
N THR A 111 -9.24 -7.51 8.96
CA THR A 111 -9.89 -8.82 8.74
C THR A 111 -8.89 -9.81 8.19
N PRO A 112 -9.11 -11.12 8.36
CA PRO A 112 -8.25 -12.11 7.72
C PRO A 112 -8.13 -11.93 6.22
N GLU A 113 -9.23 -11.55 5.56
CA GLU A 113 -9.22 -11.30 4.12
C GLU A 113 -8.30 -10.14 3.75
N ALA A 114 -8.38 -9.03 4.49
CA ALA A 114 -7.51 -7.88 4.23
C ALA A 114 -6.06 -8.22 4.53
N ARG A 115 -5.80 -8.92 5.64
CA ARG A 115 -4.43 -9.33 6.01
C ARG A 115 -3.79 -10.17 4.93
N SER A 116 -4.55 -11.04 4.28
CA SER A 116 -4.00 -11.92 3.24
C SER A 116 -3.52 -11.15 2.02
N THR A 117 -3.91 -9.89 1.88
CA THR A 117 -3.54 -9.06 0.73
C THR A 117 -2.43 -8.06 1.07
N THR A 118 -1.82 -8.15 2.24
CA THR A 118 -0.80 -7.19 2.65
C THR A 118 0.34 -7.17 1.65
N MET A 119 0.65 -5.99 1.12
CA MET A 119 1.75 -5.82 0.18
C MET A 119 2.65 -4.69 0.64
N ARG A 120 3.94 -4.90 0.47
CA ARG A 120 4.94 -3.87 0.69
C ARG A 120 5.13 -3.11 -0.60
N LEU A 121 5.17 -1.79 -0.50
CA LEU A 121 5.41 -0.92 -1.65
C LEU A 121 6.92 -0.67 -1.74
N VAL A 122 7.54 -1.17 -2.78
CA VAL A 122 8.99 -1.05 -2.95
C VAL A 122 9.25 -0.09 -4.11
N PRO A 123 9.91 1.06 -3.86
CA PRO A 123 10.18 1.99 -4.96
C PRO A 123 11.09 1.32 -5.98
N THR A 124 10.73 1.43 -7.25
CA THR A 124 11.60 0.93 -8.30
C THR A 124 12.58 2.01 -8.68
N SER A 125 13.77 1.58 -9.08
CA SER A 125 14.80 2.51 -9.49
C SER A 125 14.49 2.90 -10.90
N ALA A 126 13.91 3.97 -11.03
CA ALA A 126 13.56 4.37 -12.33
C ALA A 126 14.78 4.64 -13.10
N MET A 127 15.37 4.59 -13.17
CA MET A 127 16.17 4.80 -13.79
C MET A 127 16.90 4.79 -13.60
N SER A 128 16.88 4.36 -13.26
CA SER A 128 17.68 4.51 -12.95
C SER A 128 18.15 4.62 -13.56
#